data_896c319a72220122eba6d908b0b826ec
#
_entry.id   896c319a72220122eba6d908b0b826ec
#
_cell.length_a   1.000
_cell.length_b   1.000
_cell.length_c   1.000
_cell.angle_alpha   90.00
_cell.angle_beta   90.00
_cell.angle_gamma   90.00
#
_symmetry.space_group_name_H-M   'P 1'
#
loop_
_entity.id
_entity.type
_entity.pdbx_description
1 polymer ?
#
loop_
_entity_poly.entity_id
_entity_poly.type
_entity_poly.pdbx_seq_one_letter_code
_entity_poly.pdbx_strand_id
1 'polypeptide(L)'
;MLHRVLVEGFTLTQLFSKRPGVELPAYRYRFRQALLRFVSRTAPQKIPRGPLVLLADGLWFQFDGVPWVLYLTALKPCNGDYATFLDPMLLQGKEGATRWQKVVAAIPPQAMRRIGAIVVDNLPGMHKLASQHGWVLQLCHFHLLLKLQAQRRGMRYALRGGPVREEIHRLIHSALELPAGDPLARILERLRHLSRGDCGTQRVQTTVREFLKGLQFYRAYLAHPHLGLPHTTNSVESMGRLLREMFRSSRSGSNPESVLLWATAFIRMRLHIKCNGHPIN
;
A
#
# COMPACT_ATOMS: atom_id res chain seq x y z
N MET A 1 7.91 23.13 -15.84
CA MET A 1 8.66 23.07 -14.58
C MET A 1 8.14 21.95 -13.66
N LEU A 2 6.88 21.98 -13.23
CA LEU A 2 6.31 20.95 -12.36
C LEU A 2 6.46 19.53 -12.93
N HIS A 3 6.13 19.31 -14.20
CA HIS A 3 6.27 18.02 -14.87
C HIS A 3 7.69 17.44 -14.76
N ARG A 4 8.71 18.26 -15.00
CA ARG A 4 10.11 17.82 -14.89
C ARG A 4 10.48 17.34 -13.50
N VAL A 5 9.96 17.98 -12.44
CA VAL A 5 10.24 17.56 -11.06
C VAL A 5 9.38 16.36 -10.66
N LEU A 6 8.07 16.42 -10.91
CA LEU A 6 7.13 15.43 -10.41
C LEU A 6 7.06 14.15 -11.27
N VAL A 7 7.36 14.24 -12.56
CA VAL A 7 7.25 13.12 -13.50
C VAL A 7 8.60 12.64 -13.98
N GLU A 8 9.48 13.56 -14.40
CA GLU A 8 10.79 13.22 -14.95
C GLU A 8 11.89 13.07 -13.88
N GLY A 9 11.58 13.37 -12.60
CA GLY A 9 12.49 13.17 -11.47
C GLY A 9 13.65 14.16 -11.33
N PHE A 10 13.59 15.32 -12.05
CA PHE A 10 14.61 16.36 -11.88
C PHE A 10 14.56 16.98 -10.49
N THR A 11 15.71 17.16 -9.88
CA THR A 11 15.80 17.93 -8.63
C THR A 11 15.63 19.43 -8.89
N LEU A 12 15.16 20.15 -7.88
CA LEU A 12 15.06 21.61 -7.97
C LEU A 12 16.42 22.27 -8.25
N THR A 13 17.50 21.72 -7.71
CA THR A 13 18.87 22.21 -7.93
C THR A 13 19.30 22.04 -9.40
N GLN A 14 19.00 20.90 -10.02
CA GLN A 14 19.30 20.68 -11.45
C GLN A 14 18.53 21.62 -12.37
N LEU A 15 17.30 21.97 -12.02
CA LEU A 15 16.52 22.95 -12.80
C LEU A 15 17.00 24.38 -12.55
N PHE A 16 17.43 24.68 -11.34
CA PHE A 16 17.94 25.99 -10.93
C PHE A 16 19.27 26.31 -11.60
N SER A 17 20.21 25.38 -11.69
CA SER A 17 21.53 25.57 -12.32
C SER A 17 21.46 26.01 -13.77
N LYS A 18 20.30 25.84 -14.44
CA LYS A 18 20.05 26.29 -15.82
C LYS A 18 19.42 27.70 -15.91
N ARG A 19 19.31 28.43 -14.79
CA ARG A 19 18.67 29.76 -14.74
C ARG A 19 19.55 30.78 -14.03
N PRO A 20 20.41 31.52 -14.75
CA PRO A 20 21.21 32.61 -14.19
C PRO A 20 20.31 33.72 -13.65
N GLY A 21 20.76 34.40 -12.60
CA GLY A 21 20.10 35.61 -12.06
C GLY A 21 18.95 35.38 -11.08
N VAL A 22 18.71 34.13 -10.61
CA VAL A 22 17.68 33.85 -9.59
C VAL A 22 18.32 33.15 -8.39
N GLU A 23 18.03 33.59 -7.18
CA GLU A 23 18.47 32.96 -5.97
C GLU A 23 17.71 31.63 -5.67
N LEU A 24 18.40 30.61 -5.13
CA LEU A 24 17.79 29.31 -4.85
C LEU A 24 16.57 29.37 -3.89
N PRO A 25 16.57 30.17 -2.81
CA PRO A 25 15.39 30.34 -1.95
C PRO A 25 14.18 30.91 -2.70
N ALA A 26 14.39 31.95 -3.53
CA ALA A 26 13.34 32.54 -4.36
C ALA A 26 12.79 31.53 -5.39
N TYR A 27 13.66 30.69 -5.95
CA TYR A 27 13.24 29.63 -6.87
C TYR A 27 12.40 28.57 -6.18
N ARG A 28 12.78 28.13 -4.97
CA ARG A 28 12.00 27.19 -4.14
C ARG A 28 10.63 27.77 -3.78
N TYR A 29 10.57 29.04 -3.40
CA TYR A 29 9.32 29.73 -3.11
C TYR A 29 8.40 29.74 -4.34
N ARG A 30 8.93 30.17 -5.51
CA ARG A 30 8.17 30.16 -6.78
C ARG A 30 7.67 28.77 -7.15
N PHE A 31 8.46 27.75 -6.92
CA PHE A 31 8.06 26.36 -7.16
C PHE A 31 6.92 25.94 -6.22
N ARG A 32 7.01 26.25 -4.92
CA ARG A 32 5.92 26.01 -3.98
C ARG A 32 4.64 26.72 -4.38
N GLN A 33 4.71 27.97 -4.82
CA GLN A 33 3.54 28.72 -5.33
C GLN A 33 2.96 28.06 -6.60
N ALA A 34 3.79 27.51 -7.46
CA ALA A 34 3.34 26.77 -8.63
C ALA A 34 2.62 25.47 -8.24
N LEU A 35 3.12 24.73 -7.24
CA LEU A 35 2.43 23.55 -6.69
C LEU A 35 1.06 23.90 -6.10
N LEU A 36 0.99 24.95 -5.28
CA LEU A 36 -0.27 25.42 -4.69
C LEU A 36 -1.30 25.77 -5.76
N ARG A 37 -0.87 26.53 -6.77
CA ARG A 37 -1.73 26.88 -7.92
C ARG A 37 -2.17 25.66 -8.72
N PHE A 38 -1.28 24.69 -8.92
CA PHE A 38 -1.62 23.46 -9.60
C PHE A 38 -2.68 22.68 -8.82
N VAL A 39 -2.48 22.46 -7.52
CA VAL A 39 -3.42 21.71 -6.68
C VAL A 39 -4.76 22.42 -6.55
N SER A 40 -4.78 23.78 -6.47
CA SER A 40 -6.04 24.53 -6.38
C SER A 40 -6.84 24.54 -7.69
N ARG A 41 -6.18 24.42 -8.84
CA ARG A 41 -6.82 24.46 -10.18
C ARG A 41 -7.13 23.10 -10.77
N THR A 42 -6.50 22.03 -10.28
CA THR A 42 -6.79 20.67 -10.74
C THR A 42 -7.91 20.07 -9.90
N ALA A 43 -8.97 19.61 -10.56
CA ALA A 43 -10.03 18.87 -9.88
C ALA A 43 -9.52 17.51 -9.38
N PRO A 44 -10.11 16.96 -8.31
CA PRO A 44 -9.98 15.54 -7.99
C PRO A 44 -10.35 14.69 -9.21
N GLN A 45 -9.73 13.54 -9.31
CA GLN A 45 -9.81 12.69 -10.48
C GLN A 45 -11.23 12.18 -10.75
N LYS A 46 -11.52 11.87 -12.02
CA LYS A 46 -12.76 11.19 -12.40
C LYS A 46 -12.79 9.80 -11.77
N ILE A 47 -13.81 9.57 -10.96
CA ILE A 47 -14.06 8.26 -10.38
C ILE A 47 -14.39 7.28 -11.50
N PRO A 48 -13.73 6.12 -11.59
CA PRO A 48 -13.99 5.10 -12.60
C PRO A 48 -15.46 4.65 -12.57
N ARG A 49 -15.99 4.18 -13.70
CA ARG A 49 -17.36 3.65 -13.78
C ARG A 49 -17.44 2.20 -13.27
N GLY A 50 -18.66 1.73 -12.95
CA GLY A 50 -18.96 0.36 -12.55
C GLY A 50 -18.60 0.03 -11.08
N PRO A 51 -18.68 -1.26 -10.68
CA PRO A 51 -18.26 -1.74 -9.38
C PRO A 51 -16.77 -1.53 -9.16
N LEU A 52 -16.39 -1.21 -7.92
CA LEU A 52 -15.04 -0.77 -7.57
C LEU A 52 -14.42 -1.63 -6.45
N VAL A 53 -13.12 -1.77 -6.53
CA VAL A 53 -12.26 -2.28 -5.46
C VAL A 53 -11.43 -1.12 -4.92
N LEU A 54 -11.43 -0.93 -3.60
CA LEU A 54 -10.58 0.03 -2.92
C LEU A 54 -9.21 -0.62 -2.64
N LEU A 55 -8.13 -0.02 -3.13
CA LEU A 55 -6.75 -0.39 -2.81
C LEU A 55 -6.22 0.62 -1.82
N ALA A 56 -5.61 0.17 -0.72
CA ALA A 56 -5.25 1.02 0.39
C ALA A 56 -3.88 0.65 0.98
N ASP A 57 -3.03 1.66 1.24
CA ASP A 57 -1.72 1.49 1.87
C ASP A 57 -1.31 2.78 2.61
N GLY A 58 -0.46 2.64 3.63
CA GLY A 58 0.03 3.73 4.46
C GLY A 58 1.54 3.98 4.30
N LEU A 59 1.92 5.22 4.05
CA LEU A 59 3.31 5.64 3.97
C LEU A 59 3.73 6.40 5.22
N TRP A 60 4.67 5.86 5.99
CA TRP A 60 5.10 6.40 7.28
C TRP A 60 6.10 7.55 7.14
N PHE A 61 5.88 8.59 7.96
CA PHE A 61 6.76 9.74 8.15
C PHE A 61 6.97 10.01 9.64
N GLN A 62 8.00 10.77 9.94
CA GLN A 62 8.27 11.27 11.29
C GLN A 62 8.67 12.74 11.20
N PHE A 63 7.99 13.60 11.95
CA PHE A 63 8.29 15.03 12.05
C PHE A 63 8.42 15.37 13.55
N ASP A 64 9.54 15.93 13.93
CA ASP A 64 9.85 16.33 15.32
C ASP A 64 9.57 15.21 16.35
N GLY A 65 9.94 13.98 16.00
CA GLY A 65 9.70 12.80 16.84
C GLY A 65 8.27 12.25 16.80
N VAL A 66 7.34 12.94 16.16
CA VAL A 66 5.93 12.55 16.07
C VAL A 66 5.67 11.71 14.81
N PRO A 67 5.06 10.51 14.91
CA PRO A 67 4.72 9.71 13.74
C PRO A 67 3.55 10.31 12.97
N TRP A 68 3.62 10.21 11.64
CA TRP A 68 2.58 10.58 10.69
C TRP A 68 2.43 9.50 9.63
N VAL A 69 1.23 9.35 9.09
CA VAL A 69 0.97 8.41 8.00
C VAL A 69 0.26 9.13 6.86
N LEU A 70 0.85 9.03 5.66
CA LEU A 70 0.22 9.43 4.42
C LEU A 70 -0.56 8.24 3.88
N TYR A 71 -1.87 8.32 3.93
CA TYR A 71 -2.79 7.31 3.46
C TYR A 71 -2.99 7.46 1.95
N LEU A 72 -2.67 6.40 1.24
CA LEU A 72 -2.83 6.30 -0.21
C LEU A 72 -4.02 5.40 -0.50
N THR A 73 -4.95 5.88 -1.28
CA THR A 73 -6.11 5.11 -1.73
C THR A 73 -6.26 5.19 -3.23
N ALA A 74 -6.63 4.08 -3.85
CA ALA A 74 -6.90 4.03 -5.27
C ALA A 74 -8.16 3.19 -5.55
N LEU A 75 -8.91 3.56 -6.56
CA LEU A 75 -10.13 2.89 -6.99
C LEU A 75 -9.87 2.11 -8.28
N LYS A 76 -9.97 0.79 -8.20
CA LYS A 76 -9.83 -0.12 -9.36
C LYS A 76 -11.23 -0.60 -9.77
N PRO A 77 -11.64 -0.46 -11.05
CA PRO A 77 -12.82 -1.16 -11.54
C PRO A 77 -12.64 -2.68 -11.43
N CYS A 78 -13.70 -3.41 -11.08
CA CYS A 78 -13.62 -4.88 -11.00
C CYS A 78 -13.08 -5.51 -12.29
N ASN A 79 -13.53 -5.01 -13.45
CA ASN A 79 -13.13 -5.50 -14.77
C ASN A 79 -11.99 -4.69 -15.41
N GLY A 80 -11.26 -3.89 -14.65
CA GLY A 80 -10.20 -3.02 -15.18
C GLY A 80 -8.82 -3.37 -14.65
N ASP A 81 -7.79 -3.08 -15.46
CA ASP A 81 -6.38 -3.29 -15.10
C ASP A 81 -5.70 -2.05 -14.53
N TYR A 82 -6.43 -0.95 -14.44
CA TYR A 82 -5.91 0.32 -13.94
C TYR A 82 -6.68 0.80 -12.71
N ALA A 83 -5.94 1.28 -11.72
CA ALA A 83 -6.51 2.00 -10.58
C ALA A 83 -6.32 3.50 -10.75
N THR A 84 -7.29 4.27 -10.26
CA THR A 84 -7.26 5.73 -10.20
C THR A 84 -7.04 6.14 -8.74
N PHE A 85 -5.98 6.87 -8.46
CA PHE A 85 -5.71 7.36 -7.11
C PHE A 85 -6.68 8.46 -6.70
N LEU A 86 -7.09 8.44 -5.45
CA LEU A 86 -7.73 9.57 -4.78
C LEU A 86 -6.68 10.50 -4.20
N ASP A 87 -7.08 11.72 -3.82
CA ASP A 87 -6.19 12.62 -3.09
C ASP A 87 -5.72 11.94 -1.79
N PRO A 88 -4.43 12.04 -1.47
CA PRO A 88 -3.89 11.41 -0.28
C PRO A 88 -4.32 12.16 0.97
N MET A 89 -4.39 11.48 2.09
CA MET A 89 -4.66 12.08 3.40
C MET A 89 -3.47 11.88 4.33
N LEU A 90 -2.96 12.92 4.94
CA LEU A 90 -1.89 12.86 5.92
C LEU A 90 -2.44 13.04 7.33
N LEU A 91 -2.28 12.04 8.19
CA LEU A 91 -2.78 12.06 9.56
C LEU A 91 -1.66 11.81 10.57
N GLN A 92 -1.68 12.56 11.67
CA GLN A 92 -0.77 12.40 12.79
C GLN A 92 -1.05 11.11 13.55
N GLY A 93 0.01 10.44 14.00
CA GLY A 93 0.00 9.22 14.81
C GLY A 93 0.24 7.95 14.02
N LYS A 94 0.20 6.80 14.71
CA LYS A 94 0.43 5.49 14.11
C LYS A 94 -0.76 5.07 13.24
N GLU A 95 -0.50 4.28 12.23
CA GLU A 95 -1.54 3.66 11.41
C GLU A 95 -2.47 2.76 12.25
N GLY A 96 -3.77 2.76 11.92
CA GLY A 96 -4.75 1.97 12.65
C GLY A 96 -6.18 2.19 12.16
N ALA A 97 -7.09 1.32 12.59
CA ALA A 97 -8.47 1.27 12.10
C ALA A 97 -9.23 2.60 12.22
N THR A 98 -9.09 3.32 13.34
CA THR A 98 -9.77 4.61 13.55
C THR A 98 -9.33 5.67 12.52
N ARG A 99 -8.06 5.66 12.11
CA ARG A 99 -7.58 6.56 11.08
C ARG A 99 -8.03 6.13 9.70
N TRP A 100 -8.04 4.84 9.43
CA TRP A 100 -8.62 4.30 8.20
C TRP A 100 -10.11 4.63 8.07
N GLN A 101 -10.88 4.63 9.16
CA GLN A 101 -12.28 5.10 9.15
C GLN A 101 -12.39 6.56 8.66
N LYS A 102 -11.50 7.45 9.11
CA LYS A 102 -11.45 8.85 8.63
C LYS A 102 -11.11 8.93 7.15
N VAL A 103 -10.15 8.13 6.69
CA VAL A 103 -9.76 8.08 5.27
C VAL A 103 -10.89 7.58 4.40
N VAL A 104 -11.55 6.51 4.83
CA VAL A 104 -12.71 5.93 4.13
C VAL A 104 -13.88 6.90 4.10
N ALA A 105 -14.16 7.60 5.20
CA ALA A 105 -15.22 8.61 5.26
C ALA A 105 -14.99 9.81 4.31
N ALA A 106 -13.75 10.07 3.92
CA ALA A 106 -13.42 11.12 2.96
C ALA A 106 -13.58 10.69 1.48
N ILE A 107 -13.83 9.41 1.21
CA ILE A 107 -14.09 8.92 -0.15
C ILE A 107 -15.41 9.51 -0.66
N PRO A 108 -15.45 10.06 -1.90
CA PRO A 108 -16.66 10.65 -2.44
C PRO A 108 -17.86 9.68 -2.38
N PRO A 109 -19.06 10.12 -1.95
CA PRO A 109 -20.23 9.23 -1.77
C PRO A 109 -20.60 8.42 -3.02
N GLN A 110 -20.40 8.98 -4.19
CA GLN A 110 -20.63 8.30 -5.48
C GLN A 110 -19.67 7.15 -5.73
N ALA A 111 -18.44 7.19 -5.21
CA ALA A 111 -17.51 6.06 -5.25
C ALA A 111 -17.84 5.06 -4.15
N MET A 112 -18.07 5.56 -2.93
CA MET A 112 -18.36 4.75 -1.76
C MET A 112 -19.48 3.72 -2.00
N ARG A 113 -20.58 4.12 -2.62
CA ARG A 113 -21.72 3.24 -2.92
C ARG A 113 -21.42 2.11 -3.94
N ARG A 114 -20.28 2.19 -4.62
CA ARG A 114 -19.87 1.22 -5.65
C ARG A 114 -18.69 0.36 -5.24
N ILE A 115 -18.08 0.63 -4.07
CA ILE A 115 -17.01 -0.19 -3.54
C ILE A 115 -17.61 -1.48 -2.98
N GLY A 116 -17.24 -2.62 -3.57
CA GLY A 116 -17.64 -3.95 -3.10
C GLY A 116 -16.54 -4.68 -2.33
N ALA A 117 -15.30 -4.20 -2.40
CA ALA A 117 -14.16 -4.85 -1.74
C ALA A 117 -13.05 -3.86 -1.40
N ILE A 118 -12.21 -4.25 -0.44
CA ILE A 118 -10.98 -3.55 -0.06
C ILE A 118 -9.79 -4.50 -0.07
N VAL A 119 -8.66 -4.04 -0.63
CA VAL A 119 -7.35 -4.72 -0.57
C VAL A 119 -6.41 -3.89 0.27
N VAL A 120 -5.89 -4.45 1.34
CA VAL A 120 -5.11 -3.72 2.36
C VAL A 120 -4.17 -4.66 3.12
N ASP A 121 -3.20 -4.12 3.86
CA ASP A 121 -2.36 -4.89 4.78
C ASP A 121 -3.18 -5.45 5.96
N ASN A 122 -2.65 -6.51 6.59
CA ASN A 122 -3.24 -7.14 7.78
C ASN A 122 -3.02 -6.26 9.03
N LEU A 123 -3.76 -5.15 9.09
CA LEU A 123 -3.78 -4.26 10.24
C LEU A 123 -4.96 -4.60 11.18
N PRO A 124 -4.76 -4.49 12.51
CA PRO A 124 -5.85 -4.67 13.46
C PRO A 124 -7.05 -3.77 13.15
N GLY A 125 -8.25 -4.35 13.11
CA GLY A 125 -9.50 -3.63 12.89
C GLY A 125 -9.93 -3.47 11.43
N MET A 126 -9.11 -3.84 10.44
CA MET A 126 -9.51 -3.76 9.02
C MET A 126 -10.66 -4.71 8.67
N HIS A 127 -10.71 -5.88 9.29
CA HIS A 127 -11.86 -6.78 9.17
C HIS A 127 -13.16 -6.12 9.62
N LYS A 128 -13.14 -5.45 10.79
CA LYS A 128 -14.31 -4.72 11.29
C LYS A 128 -14.72 -3.58 10.35
N LEU A 129 -13.74 -2.83 9.83
CA LEU A 129 -13.98 -1.77 8.87
C LEU A 129 -14.65 -2.29 7.59
N ALA A 130 -14.11 -3.35 6.99
CA ALA A 130 -14.68 -3.96 5.80
C ALA A 130 -16.11 -4.48 6.06
N SER A 131 -16.33 -5.16 7.18
CA SER A 131 -17.64 -5.68 7.58
C SER A 131 -18.68 -4.56 7.78
N GLN A 132 -18.31 -3.43 8.39
CA GLN A 132 -19.20 -2.28 8.58
C GLN A 132 -19.73 -1.69 7.26
N HIS A 133 -18.95 -1.82 6.18
CA HIS A 133 -19.32 -1.35 4.85
C HIS A 133 -19.89 -2.45 3.94
N GLY A 134 -19.97 -3.69 4.41
CA GLY A 134 -20.39 -4.84 3.60
C GLY A 134 -19.39 -5.21 2.50
N TRP A 135 -18.10 -4.84 2.67
CA TRP A 135 -17.06 -5.09 1.69
C TRP A 135 -16.38 -6.44 1.88
N VAL A 136 -16.04 -7.07 0.78
CA VAL A 136 -15.11 -8.21 0.79
C VAL A 136 -13.72 -7.70 1.18
N LEU A 137 -13.09 -8.31 2.20
CA LEU A 137 -11.73 -8.01 2.60
C LEU A 137 -10.77 -8.96 1.87
N GLN A 138 -9.81 -8.41 1.13
CA GLN A 138 -8.64 -9.11 0.63
C GLN A 138 -7.40 -8.59 1.36
N LEU A 139 -6.70 -9.46 2.07
CA LEU A 139 -5.41 -9.12 2.69
C LEU A 139 -4.28 -9.22 1.65
N CYS A 140 -3.38 -8.25 1.67
CA CYS A 140 -2.27 -8.15 0.73
C CYS A 140 -1.25 -9.28 0.93
N HIS A 141 -0.99 -10.07 -0.12
CA HIS A 141 0.02 -11.13 -0.11
C HIS A 141 1.43 -10.56 0.00
N PHE A 142 1.71 -9.42 -0.62
CA PHE A 142 3.04 -8.80 -0.59
C PHE A 142 3.49 -8.53 0.84
N HIS A 143 2.67 -7.91 1.67
CA HIS A 143 3.00 -7.62 3.07
C HIS A 143 3.23 -8.90 3.90
N LEU A 144 2.42 -9.94 3.68
CA LEU A 144 2.63 -11.24 4.31
C LEU A 144 3.98 -11.86 3.91
N LEU A 145 4.26 -11.92 2.60
CA LEU A 145 5.47 -12.51 2.08
C LEU A 145 6.70 -11.68 2.45
N LEU A 146 6.60 -10.34 2.45
CA LEU A 146 7.66 -9.44 2.91
C LEU A 146 8.00 -9.68 4.40
N LYS A 147 6.98 -9.84 5.25
CA LYS A 147 7.15 -10.16 6.67
C LYS A 147 7.89 -11.49 6.86
N LEU A 148 7.49 -12.52 6.11
CA LEU A 148 8.16 -13.82 6.11
C LEU A 148 9.60 -13.74 5.55
N GLN A 149 9.80 -12.99 4.48
CA GLN A 149 11.12 -12.77 3.89
C GLN A 149 12.07 -12.05 4.85
N ALA A 150 11.58 -11.03 5.57
CA ALA A 150 12.35 -10.33 6.59
C ALA A 150 12.74 -11.28 7.73
N GLN A 151 11.83 -12.18 8.14
CA GLN A 151 12.11 -13.20 9.14
C GLN A 151 13.15 -14.21 8.64
N ARG A 152 13.15 -14.59 7.37
CA ARG A 152 14.19 -15.43 6.75
C ARG A 152 15.55 -14.75 6.75
N ARG A 153 15.61 -13.48 6.35
CA ARG A 153 16.87 -12.70 6.28
C ARG A 153 17.50 -12.48 7.66
N GLY A 154 16.71 -12.22 8.68
CA GLY A 154 17.17 -12.07 10.07
C GLY A 154 17.83 -13.34 10.62
N MET A 155 17.73 -14.47 9.92
CA MET A 155 18.31 -15.74 10.29
C MET A 155 19.64 -16.08 9.61
N ARG A 156 20.18 -15.25 8.75
CA ARG A 156 21.54 -15.46 8.25
C ARG A 156 22.56 -15.64 9.37
N TYR A 157 22.22 -15.16 10.57
CA TYR A 157 23.07 -15.21 11.78
C TYR A 157 22.58 -16.25 12.81
N ALA A 158 21.41 -16.87 12.64
CA ALA A 158 20.88 -17.86 13.58
C ALA A 158 20.72 -19.22 12.88
N LEU A 159 21.66 -20.12 13.12
CA LEU A 159 21.68 -21.48 12.58
C LEU A 159 20.45 -22.32 13.00
N ARG A 160 19.71 -21.91 14.03
CA ARG A 160 18.50 -22.62 14.51
C ARG A 160 17.27 -22.19 13.70
N GLY A 161 16.63 -23.17 13.03
CA GLY A 161 15.33 -23.02 12.40
C GLY A 161 15.32 -22.51 10.95
N GLY A 162 16.48 -22.42 10.26
CA GLY A 162 16.57 -22.02 8.84
C GLY A 162 15.69 -22.87 7.91
N PRO A 163 15.84 -24.20 7.90
CA PRO A 163 15.04 -25.08 7.04
C PRO A 163 13.54 -24.97 7.31
N VAL A 164 13.13 -24.86 8.58
CA VAL A 164 11.72 -24.72 8.97
C VAL A 164 11.09 -23.45 8.42
N ARG A 165 11.82 -22.35 8.41
CA ARG A 165 11.26 -21.08 7.86
C ARG A 165 11.21 -21.08 6.34
N GLU A 166 12.15 -21.73 5.67
CA GLU A 166 12.05 -21.98 4.23
C GLU A 166 10.82 -22.83 3.92
N GLU A 167 10.61 -23.90 4.71
CA GLU A 167 9.42 -24.73 4.60
C GLU A 167 8.13 -23.91 4.81
N ILE A 168 8.07 -23.12 5.88
CA ILE A 168 6.91 -22.26 6.17
C ILE A 168 6.65 -21.27 5.02
N HIS A 169 7.70 -20.61 4.53
CA HIS A 169 7.55 -19.66 3.42
C HIS A 169 6.96 -20.36 2.18
N ARG A 170 7.51 -21.51 1.80
CA ARG A 170 7.03 -22.30 0.67
C ARG A 170 5.58 -22.79 0.87
N LEU A 171 5.25 -23.30 2.06
CA LEU A 171 3.89 -23.78 2.37
C LEU A 171 2.87 -22.64 2.34
N ILE A 172 3.19 -21.48 2.88
CA ILE A 172 2.30 -20.30 2.84
C ILE A 172 2.11 -19.84 1.40
N HIS A 173 3.18 -19.76 0.60
CA HIS A 173 3.06 -19.39 -0.80
C HIS A 173 2.14 -20.36 -1.56
N SER A 174 2.34 -21.66 -1.39
CA SER A 174 1.46 -22.68 -2.00
C SER A 174 0.01 -22.59 -1.49
N ALA A 175 -0.20 -22.33 -0.18
CA ALA A 175 -1.53 -22.19 0.39
C ALA A 175 -2.30 -20.98 -0.13
N LEU A 176 -1.61 -19.94 -0.56
CA LEU A 176 -2.23 -18.76 -1.17
C LEU A 176 -2.83 -19.07 -2.55
N GLU A 177 -2.22 -19.95 -3.34
CA GLU A 177 -2.53 -20.18 -4.75
C GLU A 177 -3.39 -21.42 -5.01
N LEU A 178 -3.19 -22.48 -4.22
CA LEU A 178 -3.88 -23.76 -4.44
C LEU A 178 -5.41 -23.62 -4.29
N PRO A 179 -6.21 -24.27 -5.14
CA PRO A 179 -7.65 -24.36 -4.94
C PRO A 179 -8.00 -25.10 -3.64
N ALA A 180 -9.26 -25.00 -3.21
CA ALA A 180 -9.75 -25.79 -2.08
C ALA A 180 -9.69 -27.29 -2.43
N GLY A 181 -9.31 -28.13 -1.46
CA GLY A 181 -9.18 -29.58 -1.63
C GLY A 181 -8.09 -30.19 -0.75
N ASP A 182 -7.86 -31.48 -0.93
CA ASP A 182 -6.90 -32.25 -0.13
C ASP A 182 -5.46 -31.71 -0.14
N PRO A 183 -4.91 -31.23 -1.27
CA PRO A 183 -3.56 -30.64 -1.27
C PRO A 183 -3.45 -29.43 -0.34
N LEU A 184 -4.45 -28.55 -0.36
CA LEU A 184 -4.49 -27.41 0.55
C LEU A 184 -4.66 -27.87 1.99
N ALA A 185 -5.55 -28.83 2.27
CA ALA A 185 -5.80 -29.35 3.62
C ALA A 185 -4.51 -29.89 4.25
N ARG A 186 -3.70 -30.67 3.51
CA ARG A 186 -2.40 -31.17 3.96
C ARG A 186 -1.40 -30.07 4.28
N ILE A 187 -1.34 -29.03 3.46
CA ILE A 187 -0.48 -27.85 3.70
C ILE A 187 -0.90 -27.14 4.99
N LEU A 188 -2.19 -26.90 5.17
CA LEU A 188 -2.71 -26.24 6.36
C LEU A 188 -2.46 -27.04 7.63
N GLU A 189 -2.57 -28.36 7.56
CA GLU A 189 -2.25 -29.24 8.70
C GLU A 189 -0.75 -29.17 9.04
N ARG A 190 0.11 -29.23 8.04
CA ARG A 190 1.56 -29.06 8.26
C ARG A 190 1.89 -27.70 8.87
N LEU A 191 1.25 -26.62 8.41
CA LEU A 191 1.43 -25.27 8.99
C LEU A 191 0.93 -25.21 10.45
N ARG A 192 -0.19 -25.88 10.79
CA ARG A 192 -0.67 -25.97 12.18
C ARG A 192 0.35 -26.68 13.06
N HIS A 193 0.90 -27.78 12.60
CA HIS A 193 1.96 -28.51 13.32
C HIS A 193 3.18 -27.61 13.56
N LEU A 194 3.69 -26.93 12.52
CA LEU A 194 4.83 -26.01 12.61
C LEU A 194 4.57 -24.79 13.51
N SER A 195 3.30 -24.41 13.72
CA SER A 195 2.92 -23.30 14.61
C SER A 195 2.81 -23.64 16.09
N ARG A 196 2.79 -24.95 16.44
CA ARG A 196 2.56 -25.44 17.81
C ARG A 196 3.83 -25.96 18.48
N GLY A 197 4.82 -26.44 17.72
CA GLY A 197 6.03 -27.05 18.23
C GLY A 197 7.15 -26.04 18.49
N ASP A 198 8.29 -26.53 18.98
CA ASP A 198 9.52 -25.75 19.14
C ASP A 198 10.20 -25.41 17.79
N CYS A 199 9.43 -25.48 16.72
CA CYS A 199 9.84 -25.24 15.36
C CYS A 199 9.96 -23.74 15.07
N GLY A 200 11.12 -23.16 15.30
CA GLY A 200 11.37 -21.76 14.99
C GLY A 200 11.16 -20.80 16.15
N THR A 201 11.18 -19.49 15.89
CA THR A 201 10.98 -18.47 16.91
C THR A 201 9.49 -18.19 17.13
N GLN A 202 9.13 -17.72 18.32
CA GLN A 202 7.77 -17.29 18.66
C GLN A 202 7.17 -16.32 17.64
N ARG A 203 8.01 -15.44 17.07
CA ARG A 203 7.58 -14.50 16.01
C ARG A 203 7.11 -15.22 14.74
N VAL A 204 7.81 -16.26 14.32
CA VAL A 204 7.42 -17.08 13.16
C VAL A 204 6.13 -17.83 13.44
N GLN A 205 6.03 -18.46 14.60
CA GLN A 205 4.82 -19.17 15.02
C GLN A 205 3.59 -18.26 15.08
N THR A 206 3.77 -17.03 15.59
CA THR A 206 2.72 -16.02 15.62
C THR A 206 2.28 -15.64 14.20
N THR A 207 3.23 -15.42 13.28
CA THR A 207 2.91 -15.11 11.88
C THR A 207 2.13 -16.23 11.20
N VAL A 208 2.50 -17.49 11.45
CA VAL A 208 1.77 -18.66 10.90
C VAL A 208 0.35 -18.74 11.48
N ARG A 209 0.19 -18.53 12.79
CA ARG A 209 -1.14 -18.53 13.43
C ARG A 209 -2.03 -17.40 12.92
N GLU A 210 -1.47 -16.19 12.74
CA GLU A 210 -2.18 -15.06 12.13
C GLU A 210 -2.61 -15.36 10.70
N PHE A 211 -1.72 -15.98 9.91
CA PHE A 211 -2.03 -16.41 8.55
C PHE A 211 -3.17 -17.43 8.53
N LEU A 212 -3.08 -18.50 9.35
CA LEU A 212 -4.11 -19.53 9.42
C LEU A 212 -5.47 -18.96 9.84
N LYS A 213 -5.49 -18.04 10.81
CA LYS A 213 -6.70 -17.33 11.25
C LYS A 213 -7.29 -16.44 10.17
N GLY A 214 -6.43 -15.78 9.39
CA GLY A 214 -6.82 -14.85 8.33
C GLY A 214 -6.93 -15.48 6.94
N LEU A 215 -6.78 -16.81 6.80
CA LEU A 215 -6.65 -17.51 5.52
C LEU A 215 -7.73 -17.14 4.51
N GLN A 216 -8.99 -17.08 4.93
CA GLN A 216 -10.13 -16.72 4.09
C GLN A 216 -9.97 -15.32 3.48
N PHE A 217 -9.39 -14.37 4.20
CA PHE A 217 -9.18 -13.01 3.73
C PHE A 217 -7.97 -12.89 2.78
N TYR A 218 -6.95 -13.73 2.97
CA TYR A 218 -5.84 -13.82 2.00
C TYR A 218 -6.26 -14.49 0.70
N ARG A 219 -7.32 -15.27 0.71
CA ARG A 219 -7.82 -16.04 -0.44
C ARG A 219 -9.17 -15.54 -0.97
N ALA A 220 -9.59 -14.35 -0.57
CA ALA A 220 -10.87 -13.76 -1.00
C ALA A 220 -10.92 -13.60 -2.53
N TYR A 221 -9.78 -13.35 -3.19
CA TYR A 221 -9.70 -13.26 -4.66
C TYR A 221 -10.10 -14.56 -5.38
N LEU A 222 -9.87 -15.73 -4.76
CA LEU A 222 -10.33 -17.02 -5.28
C LEU A 222 -11.83 -17.26 -5.04
N ALA A 223 -12.33 -16.79 -3.88
CA ALA A 223 -13.73 -16.96 -3.50
C ALA A 223 -14.67 -15.98 -4.25
N HIS A 224 -14.13 -14.84 -4.72
CA HIS A 224 -14.90 -13.78 -5.37
C HIS A 224 -14.30 -13.36 -6.73
N PRO A 225 -14.16 -14.29 -7.71
CA PRO A 225 -13.50 -14.02 -8.98
C PRO A 225 -14.18 -12.89 -9.78
N HIS A 226 -15.49 -12.70 -9.62
CA HIS A 226 -16.27 -11.65 -10.28
C HIS A 226 -15.88 -10.23 -9.84
N LEU A 227 -15.19 -10.06 -8.70
CA LEU A 227 -14.71 -8.77 -8.24
C LEU A 227 -13.34 -8.38 -8.84
N GLY A 228 -12.66 -9.31 -9.51
CA GLY A 228 -11.35 -9.05 -10.09
C GLY A 228 -10.34 -8.51 -9.06
N LEU A 229 -10.37 -9.07 -7.84
CA LEU A 229 -9.54 -8.62 -6.73
C LEU A 229 -8.06 -8.83 -7.03
N PRO A 230 -7.21 -7.80 -7.00
CA PRO A 230 -5.78 -8.03 -6.95
C PRO A 230 -5.43 -8.63 -5.58
N HIS A 231 -4.56 -9.64 -5.58
CA HIS A 231 -4.09 -10.26 -4.33
C HIS A 231 -2.98 -9.46 -3.64
N THR A 232 -2.56 -8.33 -4.25
CA THR A 232 -1.56 -7.43 -3.68
C THR A 232 -1.96 -5.96 -3.84
N THR A 233 -1.36 -5.09 -3.02
CA THR A 233 -1.43 -3.63 -3.14
C THR A 233 -0.27 -3.05 -3.95
N ASN A 234 0.41 -3.87 -4.78
CA ASN A 234 1.64 -3.48 -5.51
C ASN A 234 1.53 -2.15 -6.26
N SER A 235 0.36 -1.82 -6.79
CA SER A 235 0.14 -0.53 -7.46
C SER A 235 0.25 0.64 -6.48
N VAL A 236 -0.39 0.54 -5.30
CA VAL A 236 -0.33 1.59 -4.26
C VAL A 236 1.07 1.66 -3.65
N GLU A 237 1.70 0.52 -3.40
CA GLU A 237 3.08 0.43 -2.92
C GLU A 237 4.09 1.01 -3.93
N SER A 238 3.90 0.77 -5.22
CA SER A 238 4.71 1.37 -6.27
C SER A 238 4.59 2.89 -6.27
N MET A 239 3.38 3.44 -6.06
CA MET A 239 3.17 4.87 -5.86
C MET A 239 3.89 5.36 -4.59
N GLY A 240 3.78 4.64 -3.48
CA GLY A 240 4.49 4.94 -2.24
C GLY A 240 6.01 4.98 -2.42
N ARG A 241 6.58 4.04 -3.20
CA ARG A 241 8.00 4.03 -3.55
C ARG A 241 8.39 5.27 -4.36
N LEU A 242 7.63 5.59 -5.40
CA LEU A 242 7.87 6.78 -6.23
C LEU A 242 7.78 8.07 -5.41
N LEU A 243 6.83 8.17 -4.49
CA LEU A 243 6.72 9.30 -3.57
C LEU A 243 7.95 9.42 -2.66
N ARG A 244 8.44 8.31 -2.09
CA ARG A 244 9.67 8.32 -1.27
C ARG A 244 10.89 8.78 -2.07
N GLU A 245 11.03 8.32 -3.31
CA GLU A 245 12.10 8.75 -4.23
C GLU A 245 12.01 10.25 -4.52
N MET A 246 10.81 10.75 -4.82
CA MET A 246 10.56 12.18 -5.03
C MET A 246 10.89 13.01 -3.78
N PHE A 247 10.43 12.63 -2.60
CA PHE A 247 10.73 13.35 -1.35
C PHE A 247 12.23 13.39 -1.05
N ARG A 248 12.93 12.27 -1.32
CA ARG A 248 14.38 12.19 -1.13
C ARG A 248 15.13 13.10 -2.10
N SER A 249 14.78 13.08 -3.38
CA SER A 249 15.44 13.87 -4.43
C SER A 249 15.14 15.36 -4.32
N SER A 250 13.90 15.73 -3.95
CA SER A 250 13.47 17.12 -3.86
C SER A 250 13.74 17.78 -2.50
N ARG A 251 14.10 17.00 -1.47
CA ARG A 251 14.18 17.42 -0.06
C ARG A 251 12.90 18.13 0.42
N SER A 252 11.75 17.71 -0.08
CA SER A 252 10.45 18.37 0.17
C SER A 252 9.68 17.76 1.35
N GLY A 253 10.21 16.71 1.97
CA GLY A 253 9.57 15.98 3.08
C GLY A 253 9.86 16.56 4.48
N SER A 254 10.12 17.88 4.61
CA SER A 254 10.56 18.49 5.87
C SER A 254 9.44 18.74 6.89
N ASN A 255 8.20 18.85 6.45
CA ASN A 255 7.04 19.08 7.33
C ASN A 255 5.75 18.50 6.72
N PRO A 256 4.69 18.31 7.55
CA PRO A 256 3.44 17.69 7.11
C PRO A 256 2.77 18.39 5.92
N GLU A 257 2.69 19.72 5.94
CA GLU A 257 2.04 20.49 4.86
C GLU A 257 2.76 20.31 3.53
N SER A 258 4.08 20.34 3.56
CA SER A 258 4.90 20.13 2.37
C SER A 258 4.69 18.72 1.81
N VAL A 259 4.72 17.70 2.67
CA VAL A 259 4.48 16.31 2.25
C VAL A 259 3.11 16.17 1.59
N LEU A 260 2.05 16.69 2.21
CA LEU A 260 0.70 16.60 1.64
C LEU A 260 0.59 17.34 0.29
N LEU A 261 1.12 18.56 0.21
CA LEU A 261 1.09 19.36 -1.03
C LEU A 261 1.81 18.65 -2.19
N TRP A 262 3.02 18.16 -1.92
CA TRP A 262 3.81 17.47 -2.93
C TRP A 262 3.20 16.14 -3.34
N ALA A 263 2.71 15.34 -2.39
CA ALA A 263 2.05 14.08 -2.66
C ALA A 263 0.78 14.28 -3.49
N THR A 264 -0.05 15.27 -3.15
CA THR A 264 -1.27 15.59 -3.89
C THR A 264 -0.95 15.99 -5.33
N ALA A 265 0.03 16.89 -5.51
CA ALA A 265 0.45 17.32 -6.85
C ALA A 265 1.02 16.15 -7.67
N PHE A 266 1.85 15.31 -7.05
CA PHE A 266 2.45 14.14 -7.69
C PHE A 266 1.40 13.14 -8.16
N ILE A 267 0.47 12.79 -7.28
CA ILE A 267 -0.63 11.86 -7.57
C ILE A 267 -1.53 12.40 -8.67
N ARG A 268 -1.89 13.69 -8.63
CA ARG A 268 -2.71 14.32 -9.66
C ARG A 268 -2.04 14.40 -11.02
N MET A 269 -0.71 14.37 -11.10
CA MET A 269 0.03 14.25 -12.36
C MET A 269 0.18 12.81 -12.88
N ARG A 270 0.07 11.80 -11.98
CA ARG A 270 0.23 10.38 -12.29
C ARG A 270 -1.06 9.61 -12.00
N LEU A 271 -2.13 10.02 -12.67
CA LEU A 271 -3.51 9.66 -12.38
C LEU A 271 -3.83 8.16 -12.32
N HIS A 272 -3.18 7.37 -13.15
CA HIS A 272 -3.51 5.95 -13.32
C HIS A 272 -2.28 5.09 -13.11
N ILE A 273 -2.49 3.97 -12.44
CA ILE A 273 -1.45 2.95 -12.31
C ILE A 273 -2.01 1.59 -12.71
N LYS A 274 -1.21 0.82 -13.43
CA LYS A 274 -1.58 -0.53 -13.84
C LYS A 274 -1.56 -1.46 -12.63
N CYS A 275 -2.62 -2.21 -12.46
CA CYS A 275 -2.78 -3.22 -11.43
C CYS A 275 -2.60 -4.60 -12.07
N ASN A 276 -1.37 -5.02 -12.29
CA ASN A 276 -1.10 -6.35 -12.82
C ASN A 276 -1.26 -7.37 -11.70
N GLY A 277 -2.12 -8.37 -11.92
CA GLY A 277 -2.22 -9.56 -11.11
C GLY A 277 -1.08 -10.55 -11.44
N HIS A 278 0.17 -10.10 -11.52
CA HIS A 278 1.27 -11.02 -11.72
C HIS A 278 1.70 -11.63 -10.38
N PRO A 279 1.97 -12.94 -10.35
CA PRO A 279 2.58 -13.58 -9.20
C PRO A 279 3.89 -12.86 -8.87
N ILE A 280 4.18 -12.74 -7.60
CA ILE A 280 5.46 -12.23 -7.10
C ILE A 280 6.48 -13.32 -7.37
N ASN A 281 7.32 -13.15 -8.39
CA ASN A 281 8.52 -13.97 -8.61
C ASN A 281 9.57 -13.73 -7.52
#